data_9d753a8039d5748da760aa85b458bc69
#
_entry.id   9d753a8039d5748da760aa85b458bc69
#
_cell.length_a   1.000
_cell.length_b   1.000
_cell.length_c   1.000
_cell.angle_alpha   90.00
_cell.angle_beta   90.00
_cell.angle_gamma   90.00
#
_symmetry.space_group_name_H-M   'P 1'
#
loop_
_entity.id
_entity.type
_entity.pdbx_description
1 polymer ?
#
loop_
_entity_poly.entity_id
_entity_poly.type
_entity_poly.pdbx_seq_one_letter_code
_entity_poly.pdbx_strand_id
1 'polypeptide(L)'
;MTITNALAGIAVEDIAEALDFYERLFGRPADARPMNDQAEWKLPGGAWVQVHTDADRAGASVLTLVVDDLAEELGRLALQGLKPVSKAMGGFFKTAKFRDPDGNQIVFSQPQPGTY
;
A
#
# COMPACT_ATOMS: atom_id res chain seq x y z
N MET A 1 -17.93 16.14 18.71
CA MET A 1 -17.77 15.28 17.49
C MET A 1 -16.59 14.36 17.69
N THR A 2 -16.76 13.11 17.33
CA THR A 2 -15.69 12.11 17.44
C THR A 2 -15.26 11.65 16.07
N ILE A 3 -13.97 11.77 15.75
CA ILE A 3 -13.38 11.15 14.57
C ILE A 3 -13.21 9.67 14.92
N THR A 4 -13.73 8.77 14.07
CA THR A 4 -13.77 7.33 14.37
C THR A 4 -12.78 6.52 13.56
N ASN A 5 -12.30 7.03 12.44
CA ASN A 5 -11.34 6.31 11.60
C ASN A 5 -10.75 7.25 10.55
N ALA A 6 -9.86 6.72 9.72
CA ALA A 6 -9.27 7.43 8.60
C ALA A 6 -9.01 6.45 7.45
N LEU A 7 -9.05 6.96 6.22
CA LEU A 7 -8.64 6.22 5.04
C LEU A 7 -7.42 6.90 4.43
N ALA A 8 -6.40 6.11 4.08
CA ALA A 8 -5.28 6.60 3.31
C ALA A 8 -5.65 6.51 1.82
N GLY A 9 -5.50 7.61 1.10
CA GLY A 9 -5.89 7.69 -0.31
C GLY A 9 -4.69 7.62 -1.26
N ILE A 10 -4.82 6.80 -2.30
CA ILE A 10 -3.85 6.73 -3.38
C ILE A 10 -4.55 7.07 -4.69
N ALA A 11 -4.06 8.10 -5.37
CA ALA A 11 -4.59 8.51 -6.65
C ALA A 11 -3.89 7.76 -7.78
N VAL A 12 -4.67 7.18 -8.69
CA VAL A 12 -4.16 6.48 -9.87
C VAL A 12 -4.81 7.05 -11.13
N GLU A 13 -4.18 6.85 -12.27
CA GLU A 13 -4.70 7.28 -13.56
C GLU A 13 -6.01 6.59 -13.90
N ASP A 14 -6.05 5.26 -13.70
CA ASP A 14 -7.20 4.42 -13.99
C ASP A 14 -7.22 3.24 -13.04
N ILE A 15 -8.28 3.12 -12.24
CA ILE A 15 -8.42 2.04 -11.27
C ILE A 15 -8.38 0.65 -11.93
N ALA A 16 -8.93 0.51 -13.12
CA ALA A 16 -8.94 -0.78 -13.81
C ALA A 16 -7.52 -1.28 -14.11
N GLU A 17 -6.62 -0.37 -14.46
CA GLU A 17 -5.21 -0.70 -14.71
C GLU A 17 -4.41 -0.90 -13.42
N ALA A 18 -4.74 -0.14 -12.37
CA ALA A 18 -4.04 -0.21 -11.09
C ALA A 18 -4.45 -1.42 -10.25
N LEU A 19 -5.63 -1.95 -10.46
CA LEU A 19 -6.23 -2.96 -9.59
C LEU A 19 -5.40 -4.22 -9.46
N ASP A 20 -4.85 -4.71 -10.57
CA ASP A 20 -3.99 -5.90 -10.56
C ASP A 20 -2.77 -5.73 -9.66
N PHE A 21 -2.12 -4.57 -9.74
CA PHE A 21 -0.96 -4.28 -8.88
C PHE A 21 -1.35 -4.31 -7.41
N TYR A 22 -2.45 -3.64 -7.04
CA TYR A 22 -2.86 -3.54 -5.64
C TYR A 22 -3.41 -4.85 -5.09
N GLU A 23 -4.05 -5.67 -5.91
CA GLU A 23 -4.45 -7.02 -5.50
C GLU A 23 -3.23 -7.89 -5.17
N ARG A 24 -2.17 -7.78 -5.96
CA ARG A 24 -0.89 -8.46 -5.68
C ARG A 24 -0.22 -7.88 -4.44
N LEU A 25 -0.23 -6.56 -4.28
CA LEU A 25 0.40 -5.89 -3.14
C LEU A 25 -0.24 -6.32 -1.83
N PHE A 26 -1.57 -6.32 -1.76
CA PHE A 26 -2.31 -6.70 -0.56
C PHE A 26 -2.54 -8.21 -0.45
N GLY A 27 -2.30 -8.96 -1.51
CA GLY A 27 -2.45 -10.42 -1.52
C GLY A 27 -3.89 -10.90 -1.60
N ARG A 28 -4.83 -10.02 -1.94
CA ARG A 28 -6.25 -10.36 -2.05
C ARG A 28 -7.02 -9.29 -2.83
N PRO A 29 -8.22 -9.62 -3.34
CA PRO A 29 -9.12 -8.61 -3.91
C PRO A 29 -9.50 -7.57 -2.88
N ALA A 30 -9.96 -6.41 -3.35
CA ALA A 30 -10.43 -5.34 -2.48
C ALA A 30 -11.57 -5.81 -1.57
N ASP A 31 -11.57 -5.33 -0.33
CA ASP A 31 -12.62 -5.62 0.64
C ASP A 31 -13.92 -4.88 0.30
N ALA A 32 -13.82 -3.72 -0.35
CA ALA A 32 -14.97 -2.93 -0.76
C ALA A 32 -14.70 -2.19 -2.08
N ARG A 33 -15.74 -2.04 -2.87
CA ARG A 33 -15.75 -1.25 -4.11
C ARG A 33 -16.92 -0.27 -4.03
N PRO A 34 -16.79 0.81 -3.21
CA PRO A 34 -17.92 1.72 -2.98
C PRO A 34 -18.39 2.42 -4.24
N MET A 35 -17.48 2.66 -5.19
CA MET A 35 -17.78 3.22 -6.51
C MET A 35 -16.93 2.50 -7.56
N ASN A 36 -17.31 2.63 -8.84
CA ASN A 36 -16.61 1.97 -9.94
C ASN A 36 -15.17 2.41 -10.08
N ASP A 37 -14.85 3.63 -9.65
CA ASP A 37 -13.51 4.22 -9.72
C ASP A 37 -12.72 4.11 -8.41
N GLN A 38 -13.19 3.27 -7.47
CA GLN A 38 -12.57 3.11 -6.16
C GLN A 38 -12.44 1.63 -5.79
N ALA A 39 -11.39 1.33 -5.01
CA ALA A 39 -11.20 0.03 -4.40
C ALA A 39 -10.59 0.26 -3.02
N GLU A 40 -11.06 -0.47 -2.00
CA GLU A 40 -10.63 -0.27 -0.62
C GLU A 40 -10.22 -1.58 0.02
N TRP A 41 -9.13 -1.53 0.78
CA TRP A 41 -8.63 -2.66 1.56
C TRP A 41 -8.59 -2.27 3.03
N LYS A 42 -9.17 -3.13 3.87
CA LYS A 42 -9.10 -2.98 5.32
C LYS A 42 -7.87 -3.69 5.86
N LEU A 43 -7.10 -3.00 6.70
CA LEU A 43 -5.93 -3.58 7.35
C LEU A 43 -6.30 -4.17 8.71
N PRO A 44 -5.56 -5.17 9.20
CA PRO A 44 -5.85 -5.79 10.51
C PRO A 44 -5.91 -4.81 11.67
N GLY A 45 -5.13 -3.73 11.62
CA GLY A 45 -5.14 -2.67 12.65
C GLY A 45 -6.35 -1.75 12.61
N GLY A 46 -7.25 -1.91 11.63
CA GLY A 46 -8.48 -1.11 11.50
C GLY A 46 -8.39 0.05 10.52
N ALA A 47 -7.20 0.39 10.03
CA ALA A 47 -7.06 1.40 9.00
C ALA A 47 -7.55 0.87 7.65
N TRP A 48 -7.90 1.79 6.75
CA TRP A 48 -8.29 1.48 5.39
C TRP A 48 -7.38 2.17 4.38
N VAL A 49 -7.14 1.51 3.27
CA VAL A 49 -6.46 2.11 2.12
C VAL A 49 -7.44 2.16 0.96
N GLN A 50 -7.62 3.35 0.39
CA GLN A 50 -8.45 3.57 -0.78
C GLN A 50 -7.58 3.89 -1.98
N VAL A 51 -7.74 3.15 -3.06
CA VAL A 51 -7.16 3.46 -4.37
C VAL A 51 -8.28 4.00 -5.24
N HIS A 52 -8.09 5.18 -5.82
CA HIS A 52 -9.15 5.84 -6.58
C HIS A 52 -8.59 6.50 -7.84
N THR A 53 -9.42 6.57 -8.86
CA THR A 53 -9.09 7.26 -10.11
C THR A 53 -9.11 8.77 -9.86
N ASP A 54 -7.97 9.41 -10.09
CA ASP A 54 -7.78 10.86 -10.07
C ASP A 54 -6.53 11.16 -10.90
N ALA A 55 -6.73 11.31 -12.21
CA ALA A 55 -5.63 11.45 -13.15
C ALA A 55 -4.72 12.64 -12.84
N ASP A 56 -5.28 13.73 -12.33
CA ASP A 56 -4.52 14.95 -12.03
C ASP A 56 -3.51 14.74 -10.90
N ARG A 57 -3.78 13.82 -9.98
CA ARG A 57 -2.93 13.55 -8.83
C ARG A 57 -2.19 12.22 -8.91
N ALA A 58 -2.44 11.44 -9.94
CA ALA A 58 -1.84 10.13 -10.09
C ALA A 58 -0.31 10.22 -10.09
N GLY A 59 0.34 9.31 -9.36
CA GLY A 59 1.79 9.24 -9.28
C GLY A 59 2.44 10.04 -8.16
N ALA A 60 1.70 10.90 -7.46
CA ALA A 60 2.22 11.75 -6.40
C ALA A 60 1.91 11.26 -4.99
N SER A 61 1.17 10.17 -4.84
CA SER A 61 0.82 9.64 -3.52
C SER A 61 1.99 8.91 -2.87
N VAL A 62 2.04 8.97 -1.54
CA VAL A 62 2.99 8.23 -0.72
C VAL A 62 2.20 7.49 0.35
N LEU A 63 2.40 6.19 0.43
CA LEU A 63 1.77 5.35 1.44
C LEU A 63 2.85 4.57 2.19
N THR A 64 2.78 4.56 3.51
CA THR A 64 3.62 3.69 4.34
C THR A 64 2.75 2.62 4.98
N LEU A 65 3.11 1.37 4.74
CA LEU A 65 2.47 0.20 5.35
C LEU A 65 3.39 -0.37 6.41
N VAL A 66 2.89 -0.47 7.63
CA VAL A 66 3.66 -1.00 8.76
C VAL A 66 3.50 -2.52 8.78
N VAL A 67 4.62 -3.26 8.86
CA VAL A 67 4.63 -4.70 8.88
C VAL A 67 5.41 -5.24 10.06
N ASP A 68 5.09 -6.46 10.51
CA ASP A 68 5.79 -7.10 11.62
C ASP A 68 7.10 -7.74 11.17
N ASP A 69 7.16 -8.25 9.94
CA ASP A 69 8.32 -8.95 9.39
C ASP A 69 8.48 -8.59 7.92
N LEU A 70 9.39 -7.68 7.65
CA LEU A 70 9.62 -7.19 6.28
C LEU A 70 10.20 -8.28 5.38
N ALA A 71 11.10 -9.12 5.89
CA ALA A 71 11.70 -10.19 5.07
C ALA A 71 10.63 -11.17 4.58
N GLU A 72 9.66 -11.52 5.43
CA GLU A 72 8.53 -12.37 5.05
C GLU A 72 7.67 -11.70 3.98
N GLU A 73 7.35 -10.41 4.16
CA GLU A 73 6.58 -9.65 3.18
C GLU A 73 7.29 -9.53 1.84
N LEU A 74 8.60 -9.29 1.84
CA LEU A 74 9.37 -9.24 0.60
C LEU A 74 9.34 -10.58 -0.14
N GLY A 75 9.40 -11.70 0.60
CA GLY A 75 9.27 -13.02 0.01
C GLY A 75 7.91 -13.23 -0.65
N ARG A 76 6.84 -12.84 0.04
CA ARG A 76 5.47 -12.92 -0.48
C ARG A 76 5.30 -12.06 -1.74
N LEU A 77 5.80 -10.83 -1.70
CA LEU A 77 5.71 -9.90 -2.84
C LEU A 77 6.51 -10.39 -4.05
N ALA A 78 7.67 -10.98 -3.80
CA ALA A 78 8.49 -11.55 -4.87
C ALA A 78 7.75 -12.67 -5.62
N LEU A 79 7.00 -13.51 -4.90
CA LEU A 79 6.17 -14.54 -5.51
C LEU A 79 5.06 -13.96 -6.38
N GLN A 80 4.65 -12.73 -6.10
CA GLN A 80 3.67 -11.99 -6.91
C GLN A 80 4.32 -11.18 -8.04
N GLY A 81 5.62 -11.30 -8.23
CA GLY A 81 6.34 -10.56 -9.24
C GLY A 81 6.64 -9.11 -8.90
N LEU A 82 6.48 -8.73 -7.63
CA LEU A 82 6.73 -7.36 -7.17
C LEU A 82 8.10 -7.27 -6.51
N LYS A 83 8.93 -6.35 -7.01
CA LYS A 83 10.28 -6.13 -6.50
C LYS A 83 10.42 -4.69 -6.01
N PRO A 84 11.11 -4.47 -4.87
CA PRO A 84 11.32 -3.11 -4.39
C PRO A 84 12.31 -2.37 -5.30
N VAL A 85 12.11 -1.06 -5.42
CA VAL A 85 13.06 -0.18 -6.12
C VAL A 85 14.22 0.21 -5.21
N SER A 86 14.06 0.09 -3.88
CA SER A 86 15.12 0.30 -2.91
C SER A 86 14.79 -0.39 -1.59
N LYS A 87 15.81 -0.71 -0.81
CA LYS A 87 15.69 -1.33 0.51
C LYS A 87 16.70 -0.72 1.47
N ALA A 88 16.33 -0.64 2.75
CA ALA A 88 17.23 -0.34 3.86
C ALA A 88 16.91 -1.32 4.99
N MET A 89 17.79 -2.32 5.19
CA MET A 89 17.51 -3.45 6.08
C MET A 89 18.22 -3.37 7.43
N GLY A 90 18.97 -2.29 7.69
CA GLY A 90 19.65 -2.07 8.97
C GLY A 90 19.04 -0.92 9.74
N GLY A 91 19.45 -0.78 11.02
CA GLY A 91 19.02 0.32 11.88
C GLY A 91 17.68 0.07 12.57
N PHE A 92 17.06 1.16 13.03
CA PHE A 92 15.81 1.10 13.80
C PHE A 92 14.60 0.72 12.96
N PHE A 93 14.64 1.09 11.68
CA PHE A 93 13.57 0.80 10.75
C PHE A 93 14.15 0.04 9.58
N LYS A 94 13.52 -1.08 9.25
CA LYS A 94 13.77 -1.76 7.99
C LYS A 94 12.71 -1.30 7.02
N THR A 95 13.11 -0.87 5.83
CA THR A 95 12.17 -0.33 4.84
C THR A 95 12.42 -0.92 3.47
N ALA A 96 11.35 -1.02 2.68
CA ALA A 96 11.42 -1.34 1.27
C ALA A 96 10.44 -0.47 0.52
N LYS A 97 10.87 0.12 -0.57
CA LYS A 97 10.07 1.03 -1.37
C LYS A 97 9.69 0.36 -2.68
N PHE A 98 8.40 0.45 -3.00
CA PHE A 98 7.83 0.00 -4.27
C PHE A 98 7.22 1.19 -4.99
N ARG A 99 7.05 1.05 -6.29
CA ARG A 99 6.27 2.01 -7.07
C ARG A 99 5.16 1.28 -7.79
N ASP A 100 3.97 1.88 -7.79
CA ASP A 100 2.88 1.37 -8.58
C ASP A 100 3.04 1.77 -10.06
N PRO A 101 2.15 1.32 -10.96
CA PRO A 101 2.28 1.65 -12.39
C PRO A 101 2.28 3.14 -12.70
N ASP A 102 1.68 3.98 -11.85
CA ASP A 102 1.65 5.43 -12.04
C ASP A 102 2.83 6.14 -11.39
N GLY A 103 3.66 5.42 -10.62
CA GLY A 103 4.78 5.99 -9.92
C GLY A 103 4.49 6.40 -8.47
N ASN A 104 3.32 6.10 -7.94
CA ASN A 104 3.04 6.31 -6.52
C ASN A 104 4.00 5.48 -5.68
N GLN A 105 4.43 6.02 -4.55
CA GLN A 105 5.40 5.40 -3.69
C GLN A 105 4.72 4.63 -2.58
N ILE A 106 5.02 3.34 -2.49
CA ILE A 106 4.52 2.47 -1.43
C ILE A 106 5.73 1.99 -0.62
N VAL A 107 5.76 2.36 0.66
CA VAL A 107 6.85 1.99 1.57
C VAL A 107 6.34 0.93 2.54
N PHE A 108 7.02 -0.20 2.61
CA PHE A 108 6.84 -1.17 3.68
C PHE A 108 7.87 -0.87 4.75
N SER A 109 7.42 -0.74 5.99
CA SER A 109 8.27 -0.36 7.12
C SER A 109 8.09 -1.35 8.27
N GLN A 110 9.21 -1.92 8.73
CA GLN A 110 9.24 -2.70 9.95
C GLN A 110 9.95 -1.87 11.03
N PRO A 111 9.19 -1.22 11.92
CA PRO A 111 9.79 -0.48 13.03
C PRO A 111 10.25 -1.42 14.13
N GLN A 112 10.92 -0.88 15.14
CA GLN A 112 11.19 -1.63 16.35
C GLN A 112 9.88 -2.01 17.03
N PRO A 113 9.82 -3.19 17.69
CA PRO A 113 8.62 -3.60 18.42
C PRO A 113 8.14 -2.53 19.39
N GLY A 114 6.83 -2.28 19.40
CA GLY A 114 6.23 -1.32 20.31
C GLY A 114 6.17 0.13 19.80
N THR A 115 6.65 0.42 18.59
CA THR A 115 6.62 1.76 18.02
C THR A 115 5.20 2.21 17.66
N TYR A 116 4.41 1.31 17.11
CA TYR A 116 3.03 1.60 16.71
C TYR A 116 2.05 0.62 17.31
#